data_308fbc0994d4758a3ee479441ff59363
#
_entry.id   308fbc0994d4758a3ee479441ff59363
#
_cell.length_a   1.000
_cell.length_b   1.000
_cell.length_c   1.000
_cell.angle_alpha   90.00
_cell.angle_beta   90.00
_cell.angle_gamma   90.00
#
_symmetry.space_group_name_H-M   'P 1'
#
loop_
_entity.id
_entity.type
_entity.pdbx_description
1 polymer ?
#
loop_
_entity_poly.entity_id
_entity_poly.type
_entity_poly.pdbx_seq_one_letter_code
_entity_poly.pdbx_strand_id
1 'polypeptide(L)'
;MTHGAVYSHFESKEELAAAAVRLSLGEIRARWVADAGGEGSPGLFNRLVRSYVSRSHRDQPGTGCALAAMGPEATRHGKSVRRAFSESTEALIDVMTRACEGETDEDRREEALATISIMLGAVVLARVVEDSTLSDRVLAVVRKRLMKLG
;
A
#
# COMPACT_ATOMS: atom_id res chain seq x y z
N MET A 1 -6.37 27.97 -5.25
CA MET A 1 -7.61 27.34 -4.72
C MET A 1 -7.85 27.92 -3.33
N THR A 2 -8.95 28.59 -3.11
CA THR A 2 -9.29 29.20 -1.81
C THR A 2 -9.85 28.15 -0.86
N HIS A 3 -9.61 28.30 0.45
CA HIS A 3 -10.11 27.42 1.51
C HIS A 3 -11.62 27.12 1.41
N GLY A 4 -12.41 28.07 0.92
CA GLY A 4 -13.86 27.91 0.74
C GLY A 4 -14.29 26.96 -0.39
N ALA A 5 -13.47 26.77 -1.43
CA ALA A 5 -13.81 25.91 -2.56
C ALA A 5 -13.73 24.41 -2.24
N VAL A 6 -12.89 24.02 -1.28
CA VAL A 6 -12.76 22.62 -0.86
C VAL A 6 -13.94 22.19 0.00
N TYR A 7 -14.45 23.08 0.85
CA TYR A 7 -15.59 22.77 1.73
C TYR A 7 -16.95 22.78 1.03
N SER A 8 -17.05 23.26 -0.22
CA SER A 8 -18.30 23.20 -0.99
C SER A 8 -18.60 21.81 -1.57
N HIS A 9 -17.64 20.91 -1.58
CA HIS A 9 -17.76 19.57 -2.17
C HIS A 9 -17.81 18.43 -1.15
N PHE A 10 -17.55 18.71 0.14
CA PHE A 10 -17.55 17.70 1.20
C PHE A 10 -18.36 18.19 2.38
N GLU A 11 -19.25 17.35 2.90
CA GLU A 11 -20.12 17.67 4.04
C GLU A 11 -19.33 17.79 5.36
N SER A 12 -18.14 17.19 5.44
CA SER A 12 -17.30 17.21 6.63
C SER A 12 -15.80 17.02 6.32
N LYS A 13 -14.95 17.40 7.28
CA LYS A 13 -13.51 17.10 7.22
C LYS A 13 -13.23 15.59 7.16
N GLU A 14 -14.08 14.81 7.78
CA GLU A 14 -13.98 13.37 7.79
C GLU A 14 -14.28 12.76 6.42
N GLU A 15 -15.26 13.30 5.73
CA GLU A 15 -15.58 12.90 4.36
C GLU A 15 -14.43 13.24 3.39
N LEU A 16 -13.86 14.43 3.49
CA LEU A 16 -12.67 14.82 2.75
C LEU A 16 -11.49 13.87 3.03
N ALA A 17 -11.24 13.52 4.29
CA ALA A 17 -10.19 12.58 4.67
C ALA A 17 -10.45 11.18 4.08
N ALA A 18 -11.69 10.69 4.13
CA ALA A 18 -12.06 9.42 3.53
C ALA A 18 -11.86 9.40 2.00
N ALA A 19 -12.22 10.50 1.32
CA ALA A 19 -12.01 10.65 -0.11
C ALA A 19 -10.51 10.68 -0.46
N ALA A 20 -9.68 11.38 0.32
CA ALA A 20 -8.23 11.40 0.14
C ALA A 20 -7.59 10.01 0.32
N VAL A 21 -8.05 9.22 1.28
CA VAL A 21 -7.61 7.82 1.46
C VAL A 21 -7.96 6.98 0.24
N ARG A 22 -9.21 7.04 -0.24
CA ARG A 22 -9.64 6.30 -1.43
C ARG A 22 -8.83 6.69 -2.67
N LEU A 23 -8.57 7.97 -2.86
CA LEU A 23 -7.77 8.46 -3.98
C LEU A 23 -6.34 7.90 -3.91
N SER A 24 -5.65 8.08 -2.79
CA SER A 24 -4.26 7.64 -2.62
C SER A 24 -4.10 6.13 -2.81
N LEU A 25 -4.95 5.31 -2.19
CA LEU A 25 -4.86 3.86 -2.31
C LEU A 25 -5.37 3.38 -3.68
N GLY A 26 -6.33 4.09 -4.28
CA GLY A 26 -6.79 3.85 -5.63
C GLY A 26 -5.71 4.09 -6.69
N GLU A 27 -4.87 5.11 -6.52
CA GLU A 27 -3.72 5.37 -7.40
C GLU A 27 -2.66 4.26 -7.31
N ILE A 28 -2.41 3.73 -6.10
CA ILE A 28 -1.51 2.58 -5.92
C ILE A 28 -2.07 1.35 -6.61
N ARG A 29 -3.37 1.07 -6.40
CA ARG A 29 -4.03 -0.04 -7.06
C ARG A 29 -3.96 0.09 -8.59
N ALA A 30 -4.21 1.28 -9.12
CA ALA A 30 -4.14 1.53 -10.55
C ALA A 30 -2.74 1.27 -11.12
N ARG A 31 -1.68 1.71 -10.42
CA ARG A 31 -0.28 1.40 -10.78
C ARG A 31 -0.02 -0.10 -10.75
N TRP A 32 -0.44 -0.80 -9.72
CA TRP A 32 -0.27 -2.24 -9.59
C TRP A 32 -0.97 -3.02 -10.70
N VAL A 33 -2.19 -2.60 -11.06
CA VAL A 33 -2.94 -3.20 -12.18
C VAL A 33 -2.25 -2.91 -13.52
N ALA A 34 -1.73 -1.69 -13.71
CA ALA A 34 -0.98 -1.33 -14.92
C ALA A 34 0.32 -2.14 -15.04
N ASP A 35 1.07 -2.30 -13.94
CA ASP A 35 2.29 -3.11 -13.88
C ASP A 35 2.00 -4.60 -14.09
N ALA A 36 0.76 -5.03 -13.87
CA ALA A 36 0.35 -6.41 -14.08
C ALA A 36 0.43 -6.85 -15.53
N GLY A 37 0.31 -5.94 -16.49
CA GLY A 37 0.37 -6.30 -17.93
C GLY A 37 -0.69 -7.32 -18.36
N GLY A 38 -1.73 -7.50 -17.56
CA GLY A 38 -2.74 -8.54 -17.64
C GLY A 38 -2.70 -9.50 -16.44
N GLU A 39 -3.82 -10.15 -16.14
CA GLU A 39 -3.92 -11.15 -15.07
C GLU A 39 -2.98 -12.34 -15.34
N GLY A 40 -2.21 -12.76 -14.35
CA GLY A 40 -1.29 -13.90 -14.42
C GLY A 40 0.02 -13.63 -15.18
N SER A 41 0.38 -12.36 -15.42
CA SER A 41 1.66 -12.01 -16.07
C SER A 41 2.85 -12.54 -15.26
N PRO A 42 3.78 -13.30 -15.90
CA PRO A 42 4.96 -13.83 -15.23
C PRO A 42 5.74 -12.74 -14.47
N GLY A 43 6.09 -13.02 -13.21
CA GLY A 43 6.88 -12.11 -12.38
C GLY A 43 6.11 -10.88 -11.87
N LEU A 44 4.77 -10.89 -11.92
CA LEU A 44 3.93 -9.83 -11.33
C LEU A 44 4.28 -9.60 -9.86
N PHE A 45 4.31 -10.66 -9.05
CA PHE A 45 4.69 -10.61 -7.64
C PHE A 45 5.99 -9.83 -7.42
N ASN A 46 7.04 -10.19 -8.14
CA ASN A 46 8.33 -9.54 -8.03
C ASN A 46 8.30 -8.05 -8.43
N ARG A 47 7.49 -7.68 -9.44
CA ARG A 47 7.31 -6.26 -9.82
C ARG A 47 6.63 -5.48 -8.73
N LEU A 48 5.55 -5.99 -8.14
CA LEU A 48 4.83 -5.34 -7.05
C LEU A 48 5.72 -5.15 -5.82
N VAL A 49 6.46 -6.19 -5.42
CA VAL A 49 7.42 -6.11 -4.31
C VAL A 49 8.51 -5.07 -4.58
N ARG A 50 9.11 -5.06 -5.79
CA ARG A 50 10.17 -4.09 -6.14
C ARG A 50 9.66 -2.66 -6.17
N SER A 51 8.48 -2.44 -6.69
CA SER A 51 7.86 -1.11 -6.76
C SER A 51 7.54 -0.58 -5.35
N TYR A 52 6.93 -1.40 -4.52
CA TYR A 52 6.49 -0.99 -3.19
C TYR A 52 7.64 -0.88 -2.19
N VAL A 53 8.51 -1.92 -2.08
CA VAL A 53 9.65 -1.94 -1.15
C VAL A 53 10.84 -1.26 -1.82
N SER A 54 10.76 0.06 -1.98
CA SER A 54 11.74 0.87 -2.71
C SER A 54 12.11 2.15 -1.97
N ARG A 55 13.29 2.70 -2.28
CA ARG A 55 13.71 4.02 -1.78
C ARG A 55 12.73 5.11 -2.25
N SER A 56 12.31 5.07 -3.50
CA SER A 56 11.36 6.04 -4.05
C SER A 56 10.07 6.09 -3.24
N HIS A 57 9.51 4.92 -2.87
CA HIS A 57 8.30 4.87 -2.04
C HIS A 57 8.56 5.33 -0.61
N ARG A 58 9.71 4.98 -0.03
CA ARG A 58 10.11 5.46 1.30
C ARG A 58 10.23 6.98 1.34
N ASP A 59 10.92 7.57 0.35
CA ASP A 59 11.34 8.98 0.37
C ASP A 59 10.22 9.94 -0.08
N GLN A 60 9.12 9.43 -0.62
CA GLN A 60 7.98 10.21 -1.11
C GLN A 60 6.67 9.86 -0.38
N PRO A 61 6.55 10.15 0.94
CA PRO A 61 5.35 9.79 1.70
C PRO A 61 4.08 10.50 1.20
N GLY A 62 4.21 11.69 0.64
CA GLY A 62 3.06 12.47 0.13
C GLY A 62 2.42 11.92 -1.15
N THR A 63 3.14 11.12 -1.93
CA THR A 63 2.64 10.43 -3.14
C THR A 63 2.62 8.91 -2.97
N GLY A 64 2.98 8.43 -1.78
CA GLY A 64 3.05 7.02 -1.43
C GLY A 64 1.74 6.47 -0.88
N CYS A 65 1.84 5.30 -0.28
CA CYS A 65 0.71 4.57 0.30
C CYS A 65 0.19 5.25 1.56
N ALA A 66 -1.09 5.60 1.60
CA ALA A 66 -1.75 6.17 2.76
C ALA A 66 -1.70 5.23 3.98
N LEU A 67 -1.70 3.90 3.78
CA LEU A 67 -1.51 2.93 4.86
C LEU A 67 -0.14 3.09 5.53
N ALA A 68 0.92 3.25 4.74
CA ALA A 68 2.27 3.43 5.28
C ALA A 68 2.50 4.81 5.90
N ALA A 69 1.71 5.81 5.52
CA ALA A 69 1.82 7.17 6.03
C ALA A 69 0.91 7.40 7.25
N MET A 70 -0.31 6.88 7.25
CA MET A 70 -1.39 7.25 8.17
C MET A 70 -2.14 6.05 8.76
N GLY A 71 -1.75 4.81 8.46
CA GLY A 71 -2.46 3.61 8.93
C GLY A 71 -2.71 3.59 10.45
N PRO A 72 -1.70 3.84 11.29
CA PRO A 72 -1.88 3.90 12.76
C PRO A 72 -2.87 4.98 13.21
N GLU A 73 -2.90 6.13 12.51
CA GLU A 73 -3.82 7.22 12.83
C GLU A 73 -5.27 6.91 12.42
N ALA A 74 -5.47 6.00 11.46
CA ALA A 74 -6.81 5.60 11.01
C ALA A 74 -7.72 5.15 12.16
N THR A 75 -7.15 4.54 13.21
CA THR A 75 -7.89 4.09 14.39
C THR A 75 -8.46 5.22 15.23
N ARG A 76 -7.92 6.44 15.09
CA ARG A 76 -8.37 7.66 15.79
C ARG A 76 -9.42 8.44 15.01
N HIS A 77 -9.65 8.09 13.74
CA HIS A 77 -10.66 8.70 12.91
C HIS A 77 -12.02 7.99 13.02
N GLY A 78 -13.06 8.64 12.55
CA GLY A 78 -14.42 8.13 12.56
C GLY A 78 -14.63 6.98 11.57
N LYS A 79 -15.87 6.49 11.52
CA LYS A 79 -16.23 5.28 10.78
C LYS A 79 -16.01 5.41 9.27
N SER A 80 -16.22 6.60 8.70
CA SER A 80 -16.10 6.83 7.25
C SER A 80 -14.65 6.69 6.77
N VAL A 81 -13.68 7.25 7.50
CA VAL A 81 -12.25 7.12 7.20
C VAL A 81 -11.78 5.68 7.38
N ARG A 82 -12.16 5.03 8.46
CA ARG A 82 -11.81 3.61 8.71
C ARG A 82 -12.37 2.69 7.62
N ARG A 83 -13.60 2.95 7.18
CA ARG A 83 -14.23 2.22 6.08
C ARG A 83 -13.46 2.42 4.77
N ALA A 84 -13.06 3.66 4.47
CA ALA A 84 -12.26 3.97 3.29
C ALA A 84 -10.92 3.20 3.29
N PHE A 85 -10.22 3.13 4.43
CA PHE A 85 -9.02 2.29 4.57
C PHE A 85 -9.32 0.81 4.35
N SER A 86 -10.36 0.27 4.97
CA SER A 86 -10.70 -1.16 4.84
C SER A 86 -11.01 -1.54 3.40
N GLU A 87 -11.92 -0.82 2.75
CA GLU A 87 -12.33 -1.08 1.35
C GLU A 87 -11.14 -0.97 0.39
N SER A 88 -10.30 0.05 0.56
CA SER A 88 -9.14 0.27 -0.31
C SER A 88 -8.03 -0.75 -0.06
N THR A 89 -7.83 -1.18 1.18
CA THR A 89 -6.86 -2.24 1.52
C THR A 89 -7.29 -3.57 0.95
N GLU A 90 -8.59 -3.92 1.05
CA GLU A 90 -9.13 -5.12 0.44
C GLU A 90 -8.86 -5.17 -1.06
N ALA A 91 -9.06 -4.06 -1.77
CA ALA A 91 -8.77 -3.96 -3.19
C ALA A 91 -7.28 -4.14 -3.54
N LEU A 92 -6.35 -3.78 -2.65
CA LEU A 92 -4.92 -4.06 -2.82
C LEU A 92 -4.59 -5.54 -2.55
N ILE A 93 -5.23 -6.13 -1.53
CA ILE A 93 -5.10 -7.57 -1.23
C ILE A 93 -5.55 -8.39 -2.44
N ASP A 94 -6.67 -8.05 -3.07
CA ASP A 94 -7.17 -8.74 -4.26
C ASP A 94 -6.16 -8.71 -5.42
N VAL A 95 -5.47 -7.60 -5.65
CA VAL A 95 -4.42 -7.52 -6.68
C VAL A 95 -3.24 -8.39 -6.32
N MET A 96 -2.80 -8.36 -5.06
CA MET A 96 -1.67 -9.19 -4.58
C MET A 96 -2.02 -10.68 -4.63
N THR A 97 -3.23 -11.08 -4.26
CA THR A 97 -3.71 -12.47 -4.31
C THR A 97 -3.53 -13.07 -5.71
N ARG A 98 -3.83 -12.29 -6.76
CA ARG A 98 -3.62 -12.73 -8.15
C ARG A 98 -2.14 -12.86 -8.54
N ALA A 99 -1.25 -12.23 -7.80
CA ALA A 99 0.18 -12.28 -8.02
C ALA A 99 0.88 -13.37 -7.20
N CYS A 100 0.23 -13.89 -6.16
CA CYS A 100 0.76 -14.94 -5.30
C CYS A 100 0.53 -16.34 -5.89
N GLU A 101 1.45 -17.25 -5.60
CA GLU A 101 1.32 -18.68 -5.87
C GLU A 101 0.60 -19.35 -4.69
N GLY A 102 -0.12 -20.45 -4.96
CA GLY A 102 -0.84 -21.23 -3.97
C GLY A 102 -1.73 -22.27 -4.64
N GLU A 103 -1.98 -23.38 -3.95
CA GLU A 103 -2.81 -24.48 -4.47
C GLU A 103 -4.30 -24.11 -4.51
N THR A 104 -4.73 -23.29 -3.55
CA THR A 104 -6.12 -22.82 -3.43
C THR A 104 -6.18 -21.28 -3.48
N ASP A 105 -7.38 -20.74 -3.66
CA ASP A 105 -7.63 -19.30 -3.56
C ASP A 105 -7.33 -18.77 -2.14
N GLU A 106 -7.60 -19.58 -1.14
CA GLU A 106 -7.32 -19.23 0.26
C GLU A 106 -5.81 -19.17 0.52
N ASP A 107 -5.01 -20.13 0.05
CA ASP A 107 -3.56 -20.12 0.20
C ASP A 107 -2.96 -18.86 -0.44
N ARG A 108 -3.41 -18.50 -1.65
CA ARG A 108 -2.97 -17.27 -2.32
C ARG A 108 -3.34 -16.01 -1.55
N ARG A 109 -4.52 -16.01 -0.93
CA ARG A 109 -4.98 -14.87 -0.14
C ARG A 109 -4.20 -14.73 1.16
N GLU A 110 -3.90 -15.83 1.86
CA GLU A 110 -3.05 -15.83 3.05
C GLU A 110 -1.64 -15.31 2.74
N GLU A 111 -1.05 -15.77 1.64
CA GLU A 111 0.26 -15.28 1.18
C GLU A 111 0.21 -13.78 0.83
N ALA A 112 -0.86 -13.31 0.20
CA ALA A 112 -1.06 -11.89 -0.10
C ALA A 112 -1.16 -11.04 1.17
N LEU A 113 -1.90 -11.50 2.18
CA LEU A 113 -2.01 -10.84 3.48
C LEU A 113 -0.66 -10.74 4.18
N ALA A 114 0.11 -11.83 4.22
CA ALA A 114 1.45 -11.87 4.79
C ALA A 114 2.39 -10.92 4.03
N THR A 115 2.39 -11.00 2.71
CA THR A 115 3.26 -10.19 1.84
C THR A 115 2.98 -8.69 2.01
N ILE A 116 1.71 -8.26 1.94
CA ILE A 116 1.34 -6.84 2.12
C ILE A 116 1.74 -6.34 3.52
N SER A 117 1.53 -7.16 4.55
CA SER A 117 1.90 -6.81 5.92
C SER A 117 3.41 -6.61 6.06
N ILE A 118 4.23 -7.49 5.47
CA ILE A 118 5.69 -7.40 5.46
C ILE A 118 6.15 -6.16 4.67
N MET A 119 5.58 -5.92 3.49
CA MET A 119 5.92 -4.78 2.64
C MET A 119 5.61 -3.45 3.33
N LEU A 120 4.44 -3.36 3.94
CA LEU A 120 4.00 -2.18 4.70
C LEU A 120 4.94 -1.92 5.88
N GLY A 121 5.19 -2.96 6.69
CA GLY A 121 6.10 -2.88 7.84
C GLY A 121 7.51 -2.45 7.45
N ALA A 122 8.04 -2.95 6.33
CA ALA A 122 9.36 -2.58 5.82
C ALA A 122 9.47 -1.10 5.47
N VAL A 123 8.46 -0.54 4.78
CA VAL A 123 8.45 0.88 4.40
C VAL A 123 8.31 1.78 5.63
N VAL A 124 7.41 1.42 6.56
CA VAL A 124 7.24 2.16 7.82
C VAL A 124 8.53 2.14 8.63
N LEU A 125 9.14 0.96 8.83
CA LEU A 125 10.39 0.83 9.57
C LEU A 125 11.52 1.63 8.92
N ALA A 126 11.66 1.54 7.59
CA ALA A 126 12.68 2.29 6.87
C ALA A 126 12.51 3.81 6.96
N ARG A 127 11.27 4.31 7.15
CA ARG A 127 10.98 5.75 7.33
C ARG A 127 11.31 6.26 8.73
N VAL A 128 11.12 5.44 9.77
CA VAL A 128 11.35 5.88 11.16
C VAL A 128 12.79 5.76 11.60
N VAL A 129 13.61 5.01 10.87
CA VAL A 129 15.04 4.84 11.19
C VAL A 129 15.82 6.04 10.65
N GLU A 130 16.56 6.74 11.54
CA GLU A 130 17.39 7.89 11.19
C GLU A 130 18.65 7.49 10.39
N ASP A 131 19.28 6.36 10.74
CA ASP A 131 20.45 5.84 10.01
C ASP A 131 20.04 5.37 8.61
N SER A 132 20.52 6.10 7.61
CA SER A 132 20.25 5.82 6.20
C SER A 132 20.76 4.44 5.75
N THR A 133 21.86 3.96 6.32
CA THR A 133 22.43 2.64 6.01
C THR A 133 21.52 1.53 6.50
N LEU A 134 21.03 1.66 7.74
CA LEU A 134 20.06 0.73 8.31
C LEU A 134 18.73 0.78 7.56
N SER A 135 18.25 1.98 7.26
CA SER A 135 17.03 2.20 6.48
C SER A 135 17.08 1.50 5.12
N ASP A 136 18.17 1.68 4.37
CA ASP A 136 18.39 1.00 3.09
C ASP A 136 18.49 -0.52 3.23
N ARG A 137 19.13 -0.99 4.31
CA ARG A 137 19.29 -2.42 4.62
C ARG A 137 17.94 -3.08 4.90
N VAL A 138 17.02 -2.42 5.61
CA VAL A 138 15.65 -2.91 5.84
C VAL A 138 14.96 -3.21 4.51
N LEU A 139 14.95 -2.23 3.59
CA LEU A 139 14.33 -2.40 2.28
C LEU A 139 14.97 -3.54 1.47
N ALA A 140 16.32 -3.60 1.48
CA ALA A 140 17.05 -4.61 0.72
C ALA A 140 16.80 -6.04 1.23
N VAL A 141 16.82 -6.22 2.56
CA VAL A 141 16.63 -7.56 3.18
C VAL A 141 15.20 -8.05 2.94
N VAL A 142 14.20 -7.19 3.17
CA VAL A 142 12.80 -7.57 2.99
C VAL A 142 12.51 -7.89 1.52
N ARG A 143 12.96 -7.04 0.60
CA ARG A 143 12.81 -7.31 -0.84
C ARG A 143 13.43 -8.64 -1.25
N LYS A 144 14.68 -8.90 -0.81
CA LYS A 144 15.38 -10.16 -1.09
C LYS A 144 14.63 -11.37 -0.50
N ARG A 145 14.02 -11.21 0.67
CA ARG A 145 13.27 -12.30 1.33
C ARG A 145 11.99 -12.63 0.56
N LEU A 146 11.19 -11.62 0.23
CA LEU A 146 9.94 -11.80 -0.49
C LEU A 146 10.17 -12.38 -1.89
N MET A 147 11.16 -11.88 -2.63
CA MET A 147 11.48 -12.35 -3.99
C MET A 147 12.02 -13.78 -4.07
N LYS A 148 12.20 -14.48 -2.94
CA LYS A 148 12.52 -15.91 -2.90
C LYS A 148 11.28 -16.78 -2.66
N LEU A 149 10.13 -16.15 -2.41
CA LEU A 149 8.87 -16.81 -2.12
C LEU A 149 7.96 -16.83 -3.36
N GLY A 150 8.26 -16.02 -4.40
CA GLY A 150 7.51 -15.92 -5.64
C GLY A 150 8.34 -16.23 -6.89
#